data_82bf0d3ac3e2352adc51e3cb66869894
#
_entry.id   82bf0d3ac3e2352adc51e3cb66869894
#
_cell.length_a   1.000
_cell.length_b   1.000
_cell.length_c   1.000
_cell.angle_alpha   90.00
_cell.angle_beta   90.00
_cell.angle_gamma   90.00
#
_symmetry.space_group_name_H-M   'P 1'
#
loop_
_entity.id
_entity.type
_entity.pdbx_description
1 polymer ?
#
loop_
_entity_poly.entity_id
_entity_poly.type
_entity_poly.pdbx_seq_one_letter_code
_entity_poly.pdbx_strand_id
1 'polypeptide(L)'
;MKYINNCKTVDKLKNVILIVIIFISFFIISSNVQAATLTNDQTPNSKIGWTIDGKKIKSGSLSTDYNTEQVLNDINKFQLNTLNIPVMIDVDNISSSNMIVDKISEEKAINLIKQLKNANANINVILGPYPWIEQGTKAETEWKPNNMNAFFLNWKTNVLKTLITDIAVPYNVTALNIGSNLVNMESEENNWCDTIDYVITYYKGLVTYRTNKWDTASWAPDSITAYNNKLNNKLFSKVDFISIAAYFELTNNPTNTVENLTSAIENSQIDFSGQVRHQNIKQEIKNFYDKWNKPIFFGELGFPKFDYASYEPWNWNPYKNNDINNVEQANCFEAYRREFQDEPWFLGFSIFAVGEQSNDKHYYPSQESTEVIKKWYSNGQ
;
A
#
# COMPACT_ATOMS: atom_id res chain seq x y z
N MET A 1 -55.93 -58.30 -20.90
CA MET A 1 -55.91 -57.05 -20.16
C MET A 1 -54.62 -56.93 -19.43
N LYS A 2 -53.62 -56.28 -20.00
CA LYS A 2 -52.36 -55.81 -19.38
C LYS A 2 -51.44 -55.32 -20.49
N TYR A 3 -51.55 -54.09 -20.89
CA TYR A 3 -50.50 -53.33 -21.60
C TYR A 3 -50.95 -51.87 -21.52
N ILE A 4 -50.46 -51.13 -20.56
CA ILE A 4 -50.24 -49.68 -20.55
C ILE A 4 -49.46 -49.38 -19.25
N ASN A 5 -48.17 -49.18 -19.32
CA ASN A 5 -47.35 -48.42 -18.37
C ASN A 5 -45.86 -48.55 -18.75
N ASN A 6 -45.45 -47.93 -19.86
CA ASN A 6 -44.00 -47.77 -20.13
C ASN A 6 -43.69 -46.50 -20.93
N CYS A 7 -44.49 -45.43 -20.78
CA CYS A 7 -44.23 -44.18 -21.49
C CYS A 7 -43.88 -42.98 -20.61
N LYS A 8 -43.93 -43.12 -19.25
CA LYS A 8 -43.65 -42.00 -18.34
C LYS A 8 -42.22 -41.93 -17.78
N THR A 9 -41.42 -42.96 -18.02
CA THR A 9 -40.05 -43.04 -17.48
C THR A 9 -38.98 -42.40 -18.41
N VAL A 10 -39.23 -42.35 -19.71
CA VAL A 10 -38.29 -41.81 -20.70
C VAL A 10 -38.28 -40.26 -20.71
N ASP A 11 -39.44 -39.63 -20.47
CA ASP A 11 -39.53 -38.16 -20.43
C ASP A 11 -38.90 -37.53 -19.16
N LYS A 12 -38.92 -38.28 -18.04
CA LYS A 12 -38.21 -37.82 -16.82
C LYS A 12 -36.70 -37.87 -16.97
N LEU A 13 -36.17 -38.85 -17.72
CA LEU A 13 -34.74 -38.96 -17.96
C LEU A 13 -34.20 -37.85 -18.91
N LYS A 14 -35.00 -37.49 -19.94
CA LYS A 14 -34.64 -36.39 -20.84
C LYS A 14 -34.61 -35.04 -20.18
N ASN A 15 -35.54 -34.76 -19.25
CA ASN A 15 -35.55 -33.49 -18.51
C ASN A 15 -34.43 -33.39 -17.45
N VAL A 16 -34.00 -34.50 -16.87
CA VAL A 16 -32.85 -34.53 -15.93
C VAL A 16 -31.52 -34.33 -16.66
N ILE A 17 -31.37 -34.91 -17.85
CA ILE A 17 -30.19 -34.74 -18.70
C ILE A 17 -30.09 -33.30 -19.24
N LEU A 18 -31.22 -32.67 -19.59
CA LEU A 18 -31.27 -31.30 -20.07
C LEU A 18 -30.93 -30.29 -18.95
N ILE A 19 -31.37 -30.54 -17.74
CA ILE A 19 -31.05 -29.70 -16.56
C ILE A 19 -29.57 -29.84 -16.17
N VAL A 20 -28.98 -31.02 -16.25
CA VAL A 20 -27.56 -31.24 -15.98
C VAL A 20 -26.67 -30.58 -17.04
N ILE A 21 -27.08 -30.60 -18.34
CA ILE A 21 -26.34 -29.92 -19.39
C ILE A 21 -26.43 -28.39 -19.28
N ILE A 22 -27.56 -27.83 -18.82
CA ILE A 22 -27.70 -26.40 -18.57
C ILE A 22 -26.88 -25.97 -17.33
N PHE A 23 -26.73 -26.81 -16.31
CA PHE A 23 -25.87 -26.52 -15.19
C PHE A 23 -24.36 -26.64 -15.49
N ILE A 24 -23.97 -27.48 -16.44
CA ILE A 24 -22.56 -27.61 -16.86
C ILE A 24 -22.15 -26.47 -17.81
N SER A 25 -23.07 -25.89 -18.57
CA SER A 25 -22.80 -24.76 -19.46
C SER A 25 -22.74 -23.40 -18.73
N PHE A 26 -23.16 -23.30 -17.46
CA PHE A 26 -23.02 -22.10 -16.66
C PHE A 26 -21.71 -22.02 -15.84
N PHE A 27 -20.86 -23.05 -15.88
CA PHE A 27 -19.61 -23.10 -15.13
C PHE A 27 -18.34 -22.97 -15.97
N ILE A 28 -18.46 -22.65 -17.27
CA ILE A 28 -17.30 -22.33 -18.11
C ILE A 28 -17.50 -20.93 -18.74
N ILE A 29 -17.75 -19.93 -17.89
CA ILE A 29 -17.21 -18.60 -18.15
C ILE A 29 -15.96 -18.55 -17.27
N SER A 30 -14.89 -19.14 -17.73
CA SER A 30 -13.56 -18.72 -17.32
C SER A 30 -13.42 -17.27 -17.80
N SER A 31 -13.81 -16.32 -16.97
CA SER A 31 -13.28 -14.99 -17.11
C SER A 31 -11.75 -15.19 -17.07
N ASN A 32 -11.10 -15.01 -18.21
CA ASN A 32 -9.67 -14.84 -18.25
C ASN A 32 -9.40 -13.53 -17.47
N VAL A 33 -9.34 -13.65 -16.14
CA VAL A 33 -8.89 -12.60 -15.27
C VAL A 33 -7.41 -12.47 -15.56
N GLN A 34 -7.08 -11.48 -16.37
CA GLN A 34 -5.70 -11.19 -16.67
C GLN A 34 -5.11 -10.56 -15.40
N ALA A 35 -4.17 -11.28 -14.78
CA ALA A 35 -3.43 -10.74 -13.63
C ALA A 35 -2.68 -9.48 -14.08
N ALA A 36 -2.64 -8.48 -13.21
CA ALA A 36 -1.88 -7.26 -13.45
C ALA A 36 -0.41 -7.61 -13.74
N THR A 37 0.17 -6.96 -14.73
CA THR A 37 1.52 -7.27 -15.18
C THR A 37 2.50 -6.18 -14.74
N LEU A 38 3.45 -6.58 -13.91
CA LEU A 38 4.60 -5.75 -13.56
C LEU A 38 5.65 -5.88 -14.68
N THR A 39 5.96 -4.78 -15.34
CA THR A 39 6.91 -4.74 -16.46
C THR A 39 8.01 -3.72 -16.24
N ASN A 40 9.18 -3.97 -16.82
CA ASN A 40 10.30 -3.05 -16.83
C ASN A 40 10.70 -2.76 -18.28
N ASP A 41 10.33 -1.59 -18.76
CA ASP A 41 10.73 -1.13 -20.10
C ASP A 41 12.00 -0.28 -19.99
N GLN A 42 13.11 -0.87 -20.41
CA GLN A 42 14.43 -0.26 -20.44
C GLN A 42 14.87 0.06 -21.89
N THR A 43 13.92 0.40 -22.78
CA THR A 43 14.31 0.83 -24.13
C THR A 43 15.18 2.09 -24.06
N PRO A 44 16.24 2.19 -24.89
CA PRO A 44 17.27 3.24 -24.77
C PRO A 44 16.76 4.69 -24.84
N ASN A 45 15.51 4.90 -25.26
CA ASN A 45 14.88 6.22 -25.39
C ASN A 45 13.67 6.43 -24.44
N SER A 46 13.28 5.42 -23.63
CA SER A 46 12.19 5.56 -22.66
C SER A 46 12.76 5.61 -21.24
N LYS A 47 12.43 6.67 -20.51
CA LYS A 47 12.71 6.77 -19.06
C LYS A 47 11.68 6.04 -18.21
N ILE A 48 10.80 5.22 -18.81
CA ILE A 48 9.61 4.70 -18.14
C ILE A 48 9.99 3.74 -17.01
N GLY A 49 10.92 2.80 -17.24
CA GLY A 49 11.33 1.82 -16.22
C GLY A 49 10.18 0.89 -15.79
N TRP A 50 10.07 0.64 -14.50
CA TRP A 50 9.04 -0.25 -13.95
C TRP A 50 7.64 0.36 -13.98
N THR A 51 6.65 -0.44 -14.39
CA THR A 51 5.23 -0.06 -14.50
C THR A 51 4.32 -1.22 -14.11
N ILE A 52 3.06 -0.91 -13.78
CA ILE A 52 1.96 -1.89 -13.75
C ILE A 52 1.06 -1.59 -14.95
N ASP A 53 0.86 -2.60 -15.81
CA ASP A 53 0.06 -2.48 -17.04
C ASP A 53 0.47 -1.27 -17.91
N GLY A 54 1.78 -1.02 -18.00
CA GLY A 54 2.35 0.07 -18.79
C GLY A 54 2.24 1.46 -18.17
N LYS A 55 1.85 1.58 -16.89
CA LYS A 55 1.71 2.87 -16.19
C LYS A 55 2.48 2.90 -14.87
N LYS A 56 3.07 4.05 -14.55
CA LYS A 56 3.52 4.36 -13.19
C LYS A 56 2.33 4.46 -12.25
N ILE A 57 2.52 4.08 -10.98
CA ILE A 57 1.46 4.16 -9.97
C ILE A 57 1.33 5.59 -9.45
N LYS A 58 0.13 6.14 -9.56
CA LYS A 58 -0.31 7.36 -8.90
C LYS A 58 -1.50 7.03 -8.04
N SER A 59 -1.24 6.78 -6.76
CA SER A 59 -2.21 6.22 -5.83
C SER A 59 -2.65 7.20 -4.76
N GLY A 60 -3.82 6.94 -4.18
CA GLY A 60 -4.26 7.51 -2.91
C GLY A 60 -4.39 6.43 -1.85
N SER A 61 -3.83 6.67 -0.66
CA SER A 61 -4.04 5.86 0.53
C SER A 61 -5.28 6.34 1.27
N LEU A 62 -6.13 5.40 1.64
CA LEU A 62 -7.33 5.66 2.42
C LEU A 62 -7.06 5.34 3.89
N SER A 63 -7.63 6.14 4.82
CA SER A 63 -7.80 5.73 6.20
C SER A 63 -9.02 4.82 6.33
N THR A 64 -9.22 4.19 7.48
CA THR A 64 -10.30 3.22 7.68
C THR A 64 -11.70 3.86 7.68
N ASP A 65 -11.78 5.14 8.06
CA ASP A 65 -13.03 5.91 8.15
C ASP A 65 -13.36 6.74 6.90
N TYR A 66 -12.66 6.53 5.77
CA TYR A 66 -12.84 7.28 4.53
C TYR A 66 -14.31 7.46 4.11
N ASN A 67 -14.62 8.60 3.47
CA ASN A 67 -15.90 8.84 2.82
C ASN A 67 -15.85 8.39 1.36
N THR A 68 -16.72 7.46 0.98
CA THR A 68 -16.69 6.83 -0.36
C THR A 68 -16.95 7.85 -1.48
N GLU A 69 -17.89 8.78 -1.30
CA GLU A 69 -18.19 9.80 -2.31
C GLU A 69 -16.98 10.73 -2.51
N GLN A 70 -16.34 11.13 -1.41
CA GLN A 70 -15.13 11.95 -1.48
C GLN A 70 -13.98 11.20 -2.16
N VAL A 71 -13.81 9.91 -1.92
CA VAL A 71 -12.80 9.07 -2.60
C VAL A 71 -13.02 9.09 -4.12
N LEU A 72 -14.27 8.91 -4.58
CA LEU A 72 -14.58 8.95 -6.02
C LEU A 72 -14.28 10.33 -6.64
N ASN A 73 -14.54 11.41 -5.90
CA ASN A 73 -14.19 12.77 -6.33
C ASN A 73 -12.65 12.96 -6.36
N ASP A 74 -11.93 12.44 -5.37
CA ASP A 74 -10.48 12.58 -5.26
C ASP A 74 -9.73 11.83 -6.35
N ILE A 75 -10.24 10.70 -6.83
CA ILE A 75 -9.68 10.00 -8.01
C ILE A 75 -9.54 10.96 -9.18
N ASN A 76 -10.60 11.72 -9.48
CA ASN A 76 -10.60 12.68 -10.58
C ASN A 76 -9.76 13.92 -10.23
N LYS A 77 -9.92 14.44 -9.00
CA LYS A 77 -9.22 15.64 -8.52
C LYS A 77 -7.71 15.51 -8.61
N PHE A 78 -7.17 14.36 -8.20
CA PHE A 78 -5.73 14.10 -8.19
C PHE A 78 -5.24 13.28 -9.39
N GLN A 79 -6.16 12.88 -10.30
CA GLN A 79 -5.88 12.04 -11.47
C GLN A 79 -5.21 10.71 -11.05
N LEU A 80 -5.79 10.05 -10.06
CA LEU A 80 -5.28 8.77 -9.55
C LEU A 80 -5.60 7.64 -10.53
N ASN A 81 -4.71 6.66 -10.60
CA ASN A 81 -4.91 5.40 -11.31
C ASN A 81 -4.94 4.18 -10.38
N THR A 82 -4.72 4.40 -9.10
CA THR A 82 -4.64 3.34 -8.08
C THR A 82 -5.20 3.84 -6.75
N LEU A 83 -5.78 2.95 -5.95
CA LEU A 83 -6.16 3.20 -4.56
C LEU A 83 -5.53 2.15 -3.64
N ASN A 84 -4.98 2.59 -2.51
CA ASN A 84 -4.63 1.78 -1.37
C ASN A 84 -5.84 1.69 -0.43
N ILE A 85 -6.48 0.52 -0.36
CA ILE A 85 -7.70 0.30 0.43
C ILE A 85 -7.34 -0.52 1.67
N PRO A 86 -7.49 0.04 2.89
CA PRO A 86 -7.28 -0.69 4.12
C PRO A 86 -8.50 -1.53 4.49
N VAL A 87 -8.25 -2.64 5.17
CA VAL A 87 -9.27 -3.40 5.92
C VAL A 87 -8.81 -3.48 7.36
N MET A 88 -9.65 -3.01 8.29
CA MET A 88 -9.33 -3.04 9.72
C MET A 88 -9.18 -4.46 10.23
N ILE A 89 -8.20 -4.63 11.10
CA ILE A 89 -7.90 -5.86 11.80
C ILE A 89 -7.92 -5.55 13.29
N ASP A 90 -8.95 -6.02 13.99
CA ASP A 90 -9.09 -5.81 15.41
C ASP A 90 -8.03 -6.57 16.19
N VAL A 91 -7.33 -5.85 17.06
CA VAL A 91 -6.27 -6.35 17.93
C VAL A 91 -6.48 -5.81 19.35
N ASP A 92 -6.66 -6.69 20.32
CA ASP A 92 -7.02 -6.30 21.68
C ASP A 92 -6.00 -5.37 22.36
N ASN A 93 -4.72 -5.64 22.16
CA ASN A 93 -3.62 -4.84 22.75
C ASN A 93 -2.30 -5.10 22.01
N ILE A 94 -1.29 -4.26 22.31
CA ILE A 94 0.03 -4.30 21.66
C ILE A 94 0.82 -5.60 21.88
N SER A 95 0.41 -6.48 22.79
CA SER A 95 1.06 -7.78 23.03
C SER A 95 0.25 -8.98 22.51
N SER A 96 -0.96 -8.71 21.95
CA SER A 96 -1.84 -9.76 21.42
C SER A 96 -1.22 -10.43 20.19
N SER A 97 -1.31 -11.76 20.15
CA SER A 97 -1.04 -12.58 18.97
C SER A 97 -2.33 -13.03 18.26
N ASN A 98 -3.49 -12.64 18.79
CA ASN A 98 -4.80 -12.87 18.20
C ASN A 98 -5.28 -11.61 17.49
N MET A 99 -5.91 -11.80 16.35
CA MET A 99 -6.47 -10.73 15.55
C MET A 99 -7.65 -11.24 14.71
N ILE A 100 -8.58 -10.34 14.40
CA ILE A 100 -9.81 -10.65 13.66
C ILE A 100 -10.03 -9.57 12.61
N VAL A 101 -10.42 -9.96 11.41
CA VAL A 101 -10.84 -9.01 10.36
C VAL A 101 -12.16 -8.35 10.77
N ASP A 102 -12.19 -7.02 10.85
CA ASP A 102 -13.42 -6.27 11.09
C ASP A 102 -14.35 -6.38 9.89
N LYS A 103 -15.53 -6.94 10.11
CA LYS A 103 -16.51 -7.23 9.05
C LYS A 103 -17.11 -5.97 8.43
N ILE A 104 -17.25 -4.88 9.20
CA ILE A 104 -17.79 -3.60 8.69
C ILE A 104 -16.78 -2.98 7.73
N SER A 105 -15.51 -2.98 8.11
CA SER A 105 -14.43 -2.49 7.26
C SER A 105 -14.25 -3.34 5.99
N GLU A 106 -14.36 -4.66 6.11
CA GLU A 106 -14.34 -5.59 4.98
C GLU A 106 -15.46 -5.29 3.98
N GLU A 107 -16.71 -5.17 4.46
CA GLU A 107 -17.87 -4.84 3.62
C GLU A 107 -17.73 -3.45 2.97
N LYS A 108 -17.18 -2.48 3.71
CA LYS A 108 -16.92 -1.13 3.20
C LYS A 108 -15.91 -1.16 2.03
N ALA A 109 -14.83 -1.92 2.17
CA ALA A 109 -13.83 -2.10 1.11
C ALA A 109 -14.44 -2.78 -0.13
N ILE A 110 -15.22 -3.85 0.06
CA ILE A 110 -15.95 -4.55 -1.02
C ILE A 110 -16.88 -3.58 -1.75
N ASN A 111 -17.64 -2.77 -1.02
CA ASN A 111 -18.60 -1.83 -1.61
C ASN A 111 -17.90 -0.74 -2.43
N LEU A 112 -16.77 -0.22 -1.95
CA LEU A 112 -15.95 0.73 -2.72
C LEU A 112 -15.44 0.08 -4.02
N ILE A 113 -14.86 -1.11 -3.95
CA ILE A 113 -14.34 -1.82 -5.14
C ILE A 113 -15.47 -2.07 -6.16
N LYS A 114 -16.67 -2.44 -5.72
CA LYS A 114 -17.84 -2.58 -6.59
C LYS A 114 -18.21 -1.27 -7.28
N GLN A 115 -18.19 -0.15 -6.54
CA GLN A 115 -18.50 1.16 -7.10
C GLN A 115 -17.46 1.60 -8.14
N LEU A 116 -16.18 1.36 -7.89
CA LEU A 116 -15.10 1.62 -8.87
C LEU A 116 -15.32 0.85 -10.17
N LYS A 117 -15.71 -0.42 -10.08
CA LYS A 117 -16.01 -1.26 -11.25
C LYS A 117 -17.24 -0.78 -12.01
N ASN A 118 -18.31 -0.44 -11.30
CA ASN A 118 -19.55 0.05 -11.90
C ASN A 118 -19.38 1.40 -12.62
N ALA A 119 -18.48 2.24 -12.12
CA ALA A 119 -18.12 3.51 -12.75
C ALA A 119 -17.22 3.35 -13.99
N ASN A 120 -16.88 2.12 -14.39
CA ASN A 120 -15.86 1.82 -15.40
C ASN A 120 -14.52 2.53 -15.14
N ALA A 121 -14.27 2.87 -13.90
CA ALA A 121 -13.02 3.46 -13.50
C ALA A 121 -11.92 2.39 -13.62
N ASN A 122 -10.99 2.60 -14.54
CA ASN A 122 -9.82 1.73 -14.70
C ASN A 122 -8.81 2.05 -13.58
N ILE A 123 -9.20 1.73 -12.33
CA ILE A 123 -8.44 2.00 -11.12
C ILE A 123 -7.90 0.69 -10.59
N ASN A 124 -6.59 0.62 -10.45
CA ASN A 124 -5.92 -0.46 -9.74
C ASN A 124 -6.22 -0.38 -8.23
N VAL A 125 -6.30 -1.55 -7.59
CA VAL A 125 -6.49 -1.63 -6.14
C VAL A 125 -5.30 -2.34 -5.51
N ILE A 126 -4.71 -1.71 -4.51
CA ILE A 126 -3.80 -2.32 -3.55
C ILE A 126 -4.59 -2.51 -2.25
N LEU A 127 -4.85 -3.76 -1.88
CA LEU A 127 -5.57 -4.09 -0.65
C LEU A 127 -4.57 -4.40 0.46
N GLY A 128 -4.82 -3.96 1.68
CA GLY A 128 -3.95 -4.31 2.81
C GLY A 128 -4.67 -4.34 4.15
N PRO A 129 -4.21 -5.20 5.09
CA PRO A 129 -4.68 -5.18 6.46
C PRO A 129 -4.16 -3.94 7.19
N TYR A 130 -5.01 -3.32 8.00
CA TYR A 130 -4.69 -2.20 8.88
C TYR A 130 -4.98 -2.60 10.34
N PRO A 131 -3.94 -2.83 11.16
CA PRO A 131 -4.13 -3.19 12.56
C PRO A 131 -4.81 -2.07 13.35
N TRP A 132 -5.95 -2.35 13.96
CA TRP A 132 -6.72 -1.46 14.82
C TRP A 132 -6.53 -1.88 16.27
N ILE A 133 -5.42 -1.43 16.86
CA ILE A 133 -4.92 -1.90 18.15
C ILE A 133 -5.50 -1.06 19.27
N GLU A 134 -6.06 -1.71 20.30
CA GLU A 134 -6.68 -1.04 21.44
C GLU A 134 -7.68 0.04 20.99
N GLN A 135 -8.56 -0.32 20.03
CA GLN A 135 -9.53 0.61 19.43
C GLN A 135 -8.89 1.84 18.77
N GLY A 136 -7.70 1.65 18.16
CA GLY A 136 -6.98 2.69 17.44
C GLY A 136 -6.18 3.64 18.33
N THR A 137 -6.03 3.34 19.61
CA THR A 137 -5.22 4.15 20.53
C THR A 137 -3.72 3.86 20.43
N LYS A 138 -3.35 2.76 19.79
CA LYS A 138 -1.98 2.29 19.59
C LYS A 138 -1.64 2.16 18.11
N ALA A 139 -0.42 2.57 17.76
CA ALA A 139 0.09 2.43 16.40
C ALA A 139 0.61 1.00 16.16
N GLU A 140 0.58 0.57 14.89
CA GLU A 140 1.13 -0.72 14.46
C GLU A 140 2.64 -0.85 14.74
N THR A 141 3.36 0.26 14.83
CA THR A 141 4.78 0.29 15.20
C THR A 141 5.03 -0.06 16.68
N GLU A 142 4.00 0.08 17.54
CA GLU A 142 4.06 -0.31 18.94
C GLU A 142 3.72 -1.80 19.16
N TRP A 143 3.14 -2.46 18.15
CA TRP A 143 2.69 -3.86 18.27
C TRP A 143 3.86 -4.82 18.41
N LYS A 144 3.89 -5.57 19.49
CA LYS A 144 4.92 -6.56 19.83
C LYS A 144 4.28 -7.81 20.41
N PRO A 145 3.82 -8.76 19.58
CA PRO A 145 3.12 -9.96 20.02
C PRO A 145 3.96 -10.80 21.00
N ASN A 146 3.33 -11.29 22.06
CA ASN A 146 3.97 -12.14 23.06
C ASN A 146 4.34 -13.54 22.51
N ASN A 147 3.63 -14.00 21.45
CA ASN A 147 3.87 -15.29 20.82
C ASN A 147 3.98 -15.09 19.30
N MET A 148 5.21 -15.01 18.82
CA MET A 148 5.50 -14.75 17.41
C MET A 148 4.97 -15.85 16.47
N ASN A 149 5.07 -17.12 16.88
CA ASN A 149 4.55 -18.24 16.08
C ASN A 149 3.01 -18.16 15.94
N ALA A 150 2.32 -17.86 17.03
CA ALA A 150 0.87 -17.69 17.01
C ALA A 150 0.47 -16.46 16.17
N PHE A 151 1.23 -15.36 16.25
CA PHE A 151 1.02 -14.18 15.41
C PHE A 151 1.07 -14.55 13.93
N PHE A 152 2.16 -15.16 13.46
CA PHE A 152 2.30 -15.51 12.03
C PHE A 152 1.28 -16.56 11.56
N LEU A 153 0.91 -17.50 12.42
CA LEU A 153 -0.15 -18.44 12.08
C LEU A 153 -1.48 -17.72 11.89
N ASN A 154 -1.89 -16.90 12.86
CA ASN A 154 -3.15 -16.15 12.80
C ASN A 154 -3.15 -15.10 11.67
N TRP A 155 -2.03 -14.40 11.46
CA TRP A 155 -1.88 -13.45 10.36
C TRP A 155 -2.10 -14.10 9.00
N LYS A 156 -1.52 -15.28 8.77
CA LYS A 156 -1.72 -16.05 7.54
C LYS A 156 -3.16 -16.54 7.39
N THR A 157 -3.68 -17.21 8.43
CA THR A 157 -4.92 -18.01 8.30
C THR A 157 -6.19 -17.22 8.58
N ASN A 158 -6.16 -16.23 9.47
CA ASN A 158 -7.34 -15.47 9.87
C ASN A 158 -7.40 -14.09 9.18
N VAL A 159 -6.24 -13.50 8.84
CA VAL A 159 -6.20 -12.19 8.18
C VAL A 159 -6.00 -12.33 6.68
N LEU A 160 -4.79 -12.69 6.25
CA LEU A 160 -4.46 -12.68 4.81
C LEU A 160 -5.35 -13.65 4.01
N LYS A 161 -5.63 -14.84 4.55
CA LYS A 161 -6.53 -15.78 3.88
C LYS A 161 -7.92 -15.19 3.68
N THR A 162 -8.51 -14.54 4.70
CA THR A 162 -9.81 -13.88 4.60
C THR A 162 -9.79 -12.79 3.54
N LEU A 163 -8.81 -11.87 3.59
CA LEU A 163 -8.69 -10.82 2.58
C LEU A 163 -8.57 -11.38 1.16
N ILE A 164 -7.86 -12.49 0.99
CA ILE A 164 -7.69 -13.15 -0.31
C ILE A 164 -9.01 -13.77 -0.78
N THR A 165 -9.68 -14.57 0.06
CA THR A 165 -10.86 -15.34 -0.36
C THR A 165 -12.11 -14.47 -0.49
N ASP A 166 -12.26 -13.45 0.35
CA ASP A 166 -13.48 -12.68 0.43
C ASP A 166 -13.40 -11.39 -0.41
N ILE A 167 -12.17 -10.86 -0.66
CA ILE A 167 -11.98 -9.63 -1.41
C ILE A 167 -11.06 -9.80 -2.63
N ALA A 168 -9.78 -10.17 -2.41
CA ALA A 168 -8.77 -10.01 -3.45
C ALA A 168 -9.05 -10.87 -4.70
N VAL A 169 -9.39 -12.13 -4.53
CA VAL A 169 -9.72 -13.05 -5.63
C VAL A 169 -11.09 -12.73 -6.24
N PRO A 170 -12.20 -12.63 -5.48
CA PRO A 170 -13.52 -12.38 -6.07
C PRO A 170 -13.62 -11.05 -6.82
N TYR A 171 -12.88 -10.04 -6.36
CA TYR A 171 -12.92 -8.71 -6.96
C TYR A 171 -11.69 -8.35 -7.79
N ASN A 172 -10.85 -9.32 -8.13
CA ASN A 172 -9.69 -9.14 -9.00
C ASN A 172 -8.84 -7.92 -8.57
N VAL A 173 -8.42 -7.92 -7.32
CA VAL A 173 -7.54 -6.89 -6.77
C VAL A 173 -6.17 -6.96 -7.44
N THR A 174 -5.57 -5.82 -7.77
CA THR A 174 -4.30 -5.72 -8.50
C THR A 174 -3.12 -6.20 -7.67
N ALA A 175 -3.04 -5.75 -6.41
CA ALA A 175 -1.96 -6.09 -5.49
C ALA A 175 -2.46 -6.29 -4.06
N LEU A 176 -1.81 -7.18 -3.33
CA LEU A 176 -2.01 -7.38 -1.90
C LEU A 176 -0.77 -6.89 -1.14
N ASN A 177 -0.97 -5.90 -0.27
CA ASN A 177 0.02 -5.53 0.73
C ASN A 177 -0.17 -6.43 1.95
N ILE A 178 0.82 -7.28 2.25
CA ILE A 178 0.70 -8.31 3.28
C ILE A 178 1.02 -7.84 4.69
N GLY A 179 1.47 -6.60 4.85
CA GLY A 179 1.78 -5.98 6.14
C GLY A 179 2.35 -4.59 5.95
N SER A 180 2.08 -3.71 6.92
CA SER A 180 2.54 -2.32 6.92
C SER A 180 3.11 -1.97 8.29
N ASN A 181 4.29 -1.34 8.30
CA ASN A 181 4.89 -0.73 9.50
C ASN A 181 5.03 -1.68 10.71
N LEU A 182 5.09 -3.00 10.48
CA LEU A 182 5.16 -4.03 11.53
C LEU A 182 6.61 -4.19 12.02
N VAL A 183 7.18 -3.10 12.54
CA VAL A 183 8.62 -2.96 12.83
C VAL A 183 9.17 -4.02 13.78
N ASN A 184 8.37 -4.44 14.78
CA ASN A 184 8.78 -5.45 15.75
C ASN A 184 8.74 -6.89 15.20
N MET A 185 8.04 -7.12 14.10
CA MET A 185 7.93 -8.41 13.41
C MET A 185 8.74 -8.48 12.12
N GLU A 186 9.22 -7.35 11.61
CA GLU A 186 9.89 -7.29 10.30
C GLU A 186 11.17 -8.13 10.24
N SER A 187 11.90 -8.25 11.36
CA SER A 187 13.11 -9.07 11.44
C SER A 187 12.87 -10.58 11.37
N GLU A 188 11.61 -11.02 11.45
CA GLU A 188 11.21 -12.43 11.36
C GLU A 188 11.24 -12.95 9.91
N GLU A 189 12.42 -12.91 9.29
CA GLU A 189 12.64 -13.19 7.88
C GLU A 189 11.99 -14.48 7.39
N ASN A 190 12.24 -15.60 8.09
CA ASN A 190 11.70 -16.91 7.70
C ASN A 190 10.18 -16.95 7.75
N ASN A 191 9.60 -16.35 8.80
CA ASN A 191 8.15 -16.28 8.98
C ASN A 191 7.48 -15.43 7.89
N TRP A 192 8.10 -14.32 7.47
CA TRP A 192 7.62 -13.53 6.35
C TRP A 192 7.77 -14.22 5.01
N CYS A 193 8.90 -14.89 4.78
CA CYS A 193 9.09 -15.69 3.56
C CYS A 193 8.03 -16.80 3.44
N ASP A 194 7.75 -17.53 4.53
CA ASP A 194 6.69 -18.54 4.57
C ASP A 194 5.28 -17.92 4.38
N THR A 195 5.09 -16.71 4.90
CA THR A 195 3.83 -15.99 4.72
C THR A 195 3.61 -15.62 3.25
N ILE A 196 4.63 -15.14 2.55
CA ILE A 196 4.55 -14.84 1.12
C ILE A 196 4.30 -16.12 0.32
N ASP A 197 5.02 -17.21 0.61
CA ASP A 197 4.82 -18.50 -0.05
C ASP A 197 3.38 -19.02 0.15
N TYR A 198 2.82 -18.84 1.35
CA TYR A 198 1.42 -19.15 1.62
C TYR A 198 0.47 -18.30 0.77
N VAL A 199 0.68 -16.97 0.74
CA VAL A 199 -0.17 -16.03 -0.01
C VAL A 199 -0.22 -16.39 -1.50
N ILE A 200 0.92 -16.63 -2.15
CA ILE A 200 0.98 -16.92 -3.59
C ILE A 200 0.34 -18.26 -3.99
N THR A 201 0.06 -19.15 -3.02
CA THR A 201 -0.72 -20.36 -3.30
C THR A 201 -2.18 -20.04 -3.62
N TYR A 202 -2.73 -18.98 -3.02
CA TYR A 202 -4.15 -18.61 -3.12
C TYR A 202 -4.41 -17.36 -3.95
N TYR A 203 -3.42 -16.47 -4.08
CA TYR A 203 -3.53 -15.21 -4.79
C TYR A 203 -2.53 -15.13 -5.92
N LYS A 204 -2.98 -14.69 -7.11
CA LYS A 204 -2.17 -14.62 -8.34
C LYS A 204 -1.91 -13.18 -8.80
N GLY A 205 -2.41 -12.18 -8.09
CA GLY A 205 -2.03 -10.79 -8.28
C GLY A 205 -0.66 -10.48 -7.65
N LEU A 206 -0.27 -9.22 -7.71
CA LEU A 206 1.02 -8.76 -7.18
C LEU A 206 1.02 -8.76 -5.65
N VAL A 207 2.16 -9.06 -5.04
CA VAL A 207 2.35 -9.08 -3.59
C VAL A 207 3.41 -8.06 -3.20
N THR A 208 3.12 -7.27 -2.17
CA THR A 208 4.06 -6.31 -1.59
C THR A 208 4.04 -6.35 -0.06
N TYR A 209 5.09 -5.83 0.55
CA TYR A 209 5.19 -5.55 1.98
C TYR A 209 5.62 -4.11 2.15
N ARG A 210 4.95 -3.34 3.02
CA ARG A 210 5.29 -1.96 3.31
C ARG A 210 6.17 -1.87 4.56
N THR A 211 7.45 -1.60 4.34
CA THR A 211 8.40 -1.31 5.42
C THR A 211 8.28 0.13 5.90
N ASN A 212 8.54 0.36 7.18
CA ASN A 212 8.62 1.71 7.74
C ASN A 212 9.93 2.40 7.32
N LYS A 213 9.92 3.75 7.32
CA LYS A 213 11.12 4.56 7.19
C LYS A 213 12.19 4.13 8.20
N TRP A 214 13.42 4.50 7.95
CA TRP A 214 14.57 4.22 8.82
C TRP A 214 15.45 5.46 8.92
N ASP A 215 16.31 5.47 9.93
CA ASP A 215 17.30 6.50 10.13
C ASP A 215 18.68 5.88 10.13
N THR A 216 19.68 6.63 9.63
CA THR A 216 21.09 6.26 9.73
C THR A 216 21.88 7.45 10.22
N ALA A 217 22.74 7.23 11.21
CA ALA A 217 23.61 8.28 11.74
C ALA A 217 24.99 7.69 12.10
N SER A 218 26.06 8.36 11.69
CA SER A 218 27.43 7.90 11.95
C SER A 218 27.78 7.80 13.42
N TRP A 219 27.14 8.64 14.26
CA TRP A 219 27.30 8.64 15.71
C TRP A 219 26.39 7.63 16.43
N ALA A 220 25.47 6.99 15.71
CA ALA A 220 24.56 5.96 16.23
C ALA A 220 24.73 4.66 15.40
N PRO A 221 25.80 3.86 15.62
CA PRO A 221 26.12 2.70 14.80
C PRO A 221 25.01 1.63 14.80
N ASP A 222 24.19 1.56 15.86
CA ASP A 222 23.04 0.65 15.90
C ASP A 222 21.99 1.00 14.84
N SER A 223 21.82 2.28 14.50
CA SER A 223 20.90 2.70 13.43
C SER A 223 21.38 2.20 12.05
N ILE A 224 22.68 2.24 11.80
CA ILE A 224 23.30 1.71 10.58
C ILE A 224 23.15 0.18 10.54
N THR A 225 23.35 -0.48 11.69
CA THR A 225 23.15 -1.93 11.80
C THR A 225 21.69 -2.31 11.53
N ALA A 226 20.73 -1.57 12.09
CA ALA A 226 19.30 -1.78 11.86
C ALA A 226 18.94 -1.61 10.37
N TYR A 227 19.44 -0.55 9.72
CA TYR A 227 19.27 -0.35 8.28
C TYR A 227 19.84 -1.51 7.46
N ASN A 228 21.07 -1.95 7.76
CA ASN A 228 21.70 -3.07 7.06
C ASN A 228 20.93 -4.38 7.25
N ASN A 229 20.41 -4.66 8.44
CA ASN A 229 19.57 -5.83 8.69
C ASN A 229 18.27 -5.75 7.87
N LYS A 230 17.62 -4.59 7.84
CA LYS A 230 16.44 -4.33 7.02
C LYS A 230 16.75 -4.55 5.54
N LEU A 231 17.79 -3.92 5.01
CA LEU A 231 18.22 -4.04 3.61
C LEU A 231 18.53 -5.50 3.22
N ASN A 232 19.06 -6.30 4.16
CA ASN A 232 19.43 -7.69 3.92
C ASN A 232 18.29 -8.70 4.11
N ASN A 233 17.12 -8.27 4.54
CA ASN A 233 15.99 -9.17 4.81
C ASN A 233 15.45 -9.78 3.50
N LYS A 234 15.47 -11.11 3.41
CA LYS A 234 15.09 -11.86 2.22
C LYS A 234 13.60 -11.76 1.87
N LEU A 235 12.74 -11.28 2.80
CA LEU A 235 11.34 -11.01 2.45
C LEU A 235 11.23 -10.12 1.21
N PHE A 236 12.14 -9.14 1.03
CA PHE A 236 12.13 -8.24 -0.12
C PHE A 236 12.49 -8.92 -1.44
N SER A 237 13.16 -10.06 -1.42
CA SER A 237 13.39 -10.88 -2.63
C SER A 237 12.11 -11.56 -3.12
N LYS A 238 11.16 -11.83 -2.22
CA LYS A 238 9.94 -12.61 -2.50
C LYS A 238 8.74 -11.76 -2.91
N VAL A 239 8.73 -10.47 -2.61
CA VAL A 239 7.67 -9.56 -3.07
C VAL A 239 7.87 -9.17 -4.53
N ASP A 240 6.80 -8.72 -5.19
CA ASP A 240 6.88 -8.23 -6.56
C ASP A 240 7.45 -6.82 -6.63
N PHE A 241 7.12 -5.97 -5.67
CA PHE A 241 7.69 -4.63 -5.49
C PHE A 241 7.83 -4.29 -4.01
N ILE A 242 8.79 -3.44 -3.68
CA ILE A 242 9.07 -3.03 -2.30
C ILE A 242 8.29 -1.76 -2.00
N SER A 243 7.39 -1.81 -1.02
CA SER A 243 6.64 -0.65 -0.56
C SER A 243 7.33 -0.02 0.66
N ILE A 244 7.35 1.31 0.72
CA ILE A 244 7.98 2.08 1.80
C ILE A 244 6.96 3.11 2.31
N ALA A 245 6.80 3.23 3.63
CA ALA A 245 6.19 4.38 4.27
C ALA A 245 7.23 5.51 4.33
N ALA A 246 7.16 6.44 3.37
CA ALA A 246 8.26 7.35 3.05
C ALA A 246 8.21 8.65 3.89
N TYR A 247 8.06 8.53 5.19
CA TYR A 247 8.02 9.64 6.14
C TYR A 247 9.42 10.02 6.64
N PHE A 248 10.38 10.20 5.74
CA PHE A 248 11.74 10.58 6.10
C PHE A 248 11.85 12.04 6.53
N GLU A 249 12.59 12.30 7.58
CA GLU A 249 12.89 13.63 8.07
C GLU A 249 13.91 14.31 7.16
N LEU A 250 13.59 15.51 6.68
CA LEU A 250 14.44 16.22 5.72
C LEU A 250 15.21 17.37 6.34
N THR A 251 14.54 18.25 7.09
CA THR A 251 15.14 19.45 7.70
C THR A 251 14.53 19.79 9.07
N ASN A 252 15.26 20.55 9.91
CA ASN A 252 14.73 21.10 11.15
C ASN A 252 14.02 22.44 10.97
N ASN A 253 13.89 22.96 9.76
CA ASN A 253 13.31 24.27 9.51
C ASN A 253 11.77 24.24 9.49
N PRO A 254 11.10 25.30 9.95
CA PRO A 254 9.64 25.38 9.89
C PRO A 254 9.10 25.47 8.46
N THR A 255 9.86 26.13 7.59
CA THR A 255 9.52 26.36 6.18
C THR A 255 10.73 26.17 5.30
N ASN A 256 10.54 25.66 4.09
CA ASN A 256 11.63 25.32 3.19
C ASN A 256 11.28 25.69 1.74
N THR A 257 12.31 25.97 0.94
CA THR A 257 12.17 26.00 -0.52
C THR A 257 12.21 24.58 -1.06
N VAL A 258 11.69 24.39 -2.27
CA VAL A 258 11.78 23.09 -2.97
C VAL A 258 13.24 22.65 -3.13
N GLU A 259 14.13 23.59 -3.47
CA GLU A 259 15.58 23.34 -3.65
C GLU A 259 16.22 22.81 -2.35
N ASN A 260 15.87 23.42 -1.19
CA ASN A 260 16.37 22.94 0.11
C ASN A 260 15.90 21.52 0.41
N LEU A 261 14.62 21.23 0.16
CA LEU A 261 14.06 19.90 0.39
C LEU A 261 14.63 18.85 -0.59
N THR A 262 14.81 19.21 -1.87
CA THR A 262 15.42 18.36 -2.87
C THR A 262 16.85 17.99 -2.44
N SER A 263 17.66 18.99 -2.05
CA SER A 263 19.01 18.75 -1.52
C SER A 263 18.99 17.89 -0.26
N ALA A 264 17.98 18.05 0.61
CA ALA A 264 17.86 17.29 1.84
C ALA A 264 17.51 15.81 1.60
N ILE A 265 16.81 15.46 0.52
CA ILE A 265 16.57 14.05 0.13
C ILE A 265 17.91 13.33 -0.17
N GLU A 266 18.88 14.04 -0.73
CA GLU A 266 20.20 13.49 -1.00
C GLU A 266 21.18 13.64 0.18
N ASN A 267 20.95 14.63 1.06
CA ASN A 267 21.78 14.90 2.23
C ASN A 267 20.98 15.54 3.36
N SER A 268 20.09 14.75 3.96
CA SER A 268 19.33 15.20 5.14
C SER A 268 20.27 15.51 6.29
N GLN A 269 20.06 16.66 6.93
CA GLN A 269 20.82 17.12 8.11
C GLN A 269 19.87 17.46 9.23
N ILE A 270 19.60 16.49 10.09
CA ILE A 270 18.72 16.65 11.24
C ILE A 270 19.54 16.80 12.51
N ASP A 271 19.39 17.94 13.17
CA ASP A 271 20.05 18.23 14.45
C ASP A 271 19.23 17.68 15.62
N PHE A 272 19.85 16.79 16.37
CA PHE A 272 19.36 16.25 17.64
C PHE A 272 20.22 16.80 18.79
N SER A 273 19.92 18.01 19.27
CA SER A 273 20.62 18.62 20.41
C SER A 273 22.15 18.75 20.22
N GLY A 274 22.56 19.15 19.02
CA GLY A 274 23.96 19.36 18.65
C GLY A 274 24.65 18.15 18.01
N GLN A 275 23.94 17.04 17.83
CA GLN A 275 24.40 15.89 17.05
C GLN A 275 23.67 15.86 15.71
N VAL A 276 24.35 16.21 14.63
CA VAL A 276 23.74 16.24 13.30
C VAL A 276 23.75 14.85 12.66
N ARG A 277 22.58 14.36 12.31
CA ARG A 277 22.40 13.18 11.46
C ARG A 277 22.58 13.58 10.01
N HIS A 278 23.52 12.94 9.33
CA HIS A 278 23.66 13.02 7.88
C HIS A 278 23.13 11.73 7.25
N GLN A 279 22.16 11.86 6.33
CA GLN A 279 21.56 10.71 5.67
C GLN A 279 21.31 10.99 4.19
N ASN A 280 21.75 10.11 3.31
CA ASN A 280 21.37 10.14 1.89
C ASN A 280 20.18 9.21 1.67
N ILE A 281 18.98 9.76 1.85
CA ILE A 281 17.71 9.03 1.78
C ILE A 281 17.52 8.38 0.40
N LYS A 282 17.78 9.14 -0.68
CA LYS A 282 17.61 8.64 -2.06
C LYS A 282 18.52 7.43 -2.33
N GLN A 283 19.79 7.53 -1.93
CA GLN A 283 20.73 6.42 -2.13
C GLN A 283 20.36 5.19 -1.30
N GLU A 284 19.96 5.40 -0.04
CA GLU A 284 19.56 4.29 0.82
C GLU A 284 18.30 3.58 0.32
N ILE A 285 17.32 4.32 -0.22
CA ILE A 285 16.16 3.73 -0.90
C ILE A 285 16.60 2.95 -2.15
N LYS A 286 17.47 3.55 -2.97
CA LYS A 286 17.99 2.91 -4.18
C LYS A 286 18.74 1.62 -3.89
N ASN A 287 19.42 1.52 -2.73
CA ASN A 287 20.14 0.30 -2.33
C ASN A 287 19.21 -0.93 -2.24
N PHE A 288 17.93 -0.76 -1.90
CA PHE A 288 16.95 -1.86 -1.93
C PHE A 288 16.70 -2.33 -3.36
N TYR A 289 16.54 -1.41 -4.31
CA TYR A 289 16.43 -1.76 -5.73
C TYR A 289 17.69 -2.45 -6.24
N ASP A 290 18.85 -1.87 -5.98
CA ASP A 290 20.15 -2.40 -6.46
C ASP A 290 20.40 -3.81 -5.92
N LYS A 291 19.98 -4.08 -4.68
CA LYS A 291 20.15 -5.39 -4.05
C LYS A 291 19.17 -6.44 -4.54
N TRP A 292 17.89 -6.08 -4.62
CA TRP A 292 16.83 -7.07 -4.84
C TRP A 292 16.27 -7.06 -6.26
N ASN A 293 16.62 -6.06 -7.08
CA ASN A 293 16.06 -5.83 -8.42
C ASN A 293 14.52 -5.82 -8.40
N LYS A 294 13.94 -5.19 -7.36
CA LYS A 294 12.50 -4.99 -7.18
C LYS A 294 12.20 -3.50 -7.20
N PRO A 295 11.20 -3.04 -7.99
CA PRO A 295 10.89 -1.62 -8.04
C PRO A 295 10.42 -1.10 -6.69
N ILE A 296 10.68 0.17 -6.45
CA ILE A 296 10.32 0.86 -5.20
C ILE A 296 9.02 1.62 -5.38
N PHE A 297 8.12 1.44 -4.44
CA PHE A 297 6.85 2.14 -4.36
C PHE A 297 6.74 2.88 -3.01
N PHE A 298 6.44 4.17 -3.03
CA PHE A 298 6.09 4.85 -1.78
C PHE A 298 4.63 4.55 -1.44
N GLY A 299 4.43 3.48 -0.68
CA GLY A 299 3.09 3.02 -0.28
C GLY A 299 2.36 3.99 0.63
N GLU A 300 3.11 4.87 1.28
CA GLU A 300 2.63 6.08 1.95
C GLU A 300 3.62 7.20 1.70
N LEU A 301 3.10 8.33 1.19
CA LEU A 301 3.81 9.58 1.05
C LEU A 301 2.87 10.70 1.47
N GLY A 302 3.15 11.35 2.57
CA GLY A 302 2.30 12.38 3.13
C GLY A 302 3.04 13.40 3.97
N PHE A 303 2.50 14.60 4.01
CA PHE A 303 3.02 15.71 4.80
C PHE A 303 1.84 16.47 5.40
N PRO A 304 1.82 16.77 6.71
CA PRO A 304 0.76 17.58 7.28
C PRO A 304 0.83 19.03 6.74
N LYS A 305 -0.31 19.72 6.69
CA LYS A 305 -0.38 21.14 6.27
C LYS A 305 0.06 22.10 7.37
N PHE A 306 1.26 21.89 7.91
CA PHE A 306 1.80 22.71 9.01
C PHE A 306 3.24 23.09 8.75
N ASP A 307 3.71 24.10 9.46
CA ASP A 307 5.13 24.33 9.64
C ASP A 307 5.81 23.07 10.18
N TYR A 308 7.05 22.83 9.82
CA TYR A 308 7.82 21.63 10.15
C TYR A 308 7.31 20.32 9.51
N ALA A 309 6.46 20.37 8.48
CA ALA A 309 5.97 19.18 7.79
C ALA A 309 7.10 18.27 7.26
N SER A 310 8.23 18.84 6.90
CA SER A 310 9.43 18.12 6.46
C SER A 310 10.33 17.59 7.60
N TYR A 311 10.09 18.03 8.84
CA TYR A 311 10.82 17.57 10.03
C TYR A 311 10.16 16.34 10.67
N GLU A 312 8.83 16.34 10.80
CA GLU A 312 8.05 15.24 11.37
C GLU A 312 6.90 14.86 10.42
N PRO A 313 7.20 14.34 9.23
CA PRO A 313 6.17 14.10 8.22
C PRO A 313 5.11 13.08 8.65
N TRP A 314 5.38 12.21 9.64
CA TRP A 314 4.40 11.27 10.20
C TRP A 314 3.50 11.87 11.28
N ASN A 315 3.84 13.07 11.82
CA ASN A 315 3.16 13.66 12.97
C ASN A 315 1.99 14.53 12.52
N TRP A 316 0.78 13.98 12.57
CA TRP A 316 -0.46 14.70 12.21
C TRP A 316 -0.75 15.90 13.14
N ASN A 317 -0.11 15.98 14.31
CA ASN A 317 -0.23 17.08 15.27
C ASN A 317 1.16 17.53 15.72
N PRO A 318 1.93 18.26 14.89
CA PRO A 318 3.28 18.69 15.21
C PRO A 318 3.30 19.55 16.48
N TYR A 319 4.16 19.19 17.42
CA TYR A 319 4.22 19.85 18.73
C TYR A 319 4.90 21.22 18.69
N LYS A 320 5.73 21.49 17.68
CA LYS A 320 6.53 22.71 17.59
C LYS A 320 5.71 23.94 17.20
N ASN A 321 4.89 23.80 16.19
CA ASN A 321 4.04 24.89 15.69
C ASN A 321 2.87 24.28 14.92
N ASN A 322 1.67 24.74 15.22
CA ASN A 322 0.43 24.30 14.55
C ASN A 322 -0.06 25.32 13.51
N ASP A 323 0.78 26.26 13.07
CA ASP A 323 0.42 27.18 12.01
C ASP A 323 0.22 26.44 10.69
N ILE A 324 -0.92 26.68 10.06
CA ILE A 324 -1.24 26.04 8.78
C ILE A 324 -0.29 26.57 7.71
N ASN A 325 0.39 25.63 7.03
CA ASN A 325 1.32 25.93 5.95
C ASN A 325 1.10 25.03 4.73
N ASN A 326 0.18 25.43 3.87
CA ASN A 326 -0.12 24.72 2.63
C ASN A 326 1.08 24.68 1.67
N VAL A 327 1.89 25.75 1.67
CA VAL A 327 3.06 25.88 0.78
C VAL A 327 4.16 24.90 1.20
N GLU A 328 4.41 24.70 2.50
CA GLU A 328 5.38 23.72 2.98
C GLU A 328 4.97 22.30 2.55
N GLN A 329 3.68 21.94 2.69
CA GLN A 329 3.18 20.66 2.20
C GLN A 329 3.44 20.49 0.70
N ALA A 330 3.12 21.51 -0.11
CA ALA A 330 3.32 21.47 -1.56
C ALA A 330 4.80 21.38 -1.96
N ASN A 331 5.67 22.10 -1.25
CA ASN A 331 7.13 22.06 -1.48
C ASN A 331 7.71 20.67 -1.18
N CYS A 332 7.21 20.00 -0.13
CA CYS A 332 7.59 18.62 0.19
C CYS A 332 7.21 17.67 -0.96
N PHE A 333 5.97 17.71 -1.45
CA PHE A 333 5.54 16.90 -2.59
C PHE A 333 6.34 17.19 -3.86
N GLU A 334 6.63 18.48 -4.14
CA GLU A 334 7.39 18.87 -5.34
C GLU A 334 8.84 18.39 -5.26
N ALA A 335 9.48 18.42 -4.07
CA ALA A 335 10.83 17.91 -3.89
C ALA A 335 10.89 16.40 -4.18
N TYR A 336 9.96 15.62 -3.62
CA TYR A 336 9.87 14.19 -3.92
C TYR A 336 9.57 13.92 -5.40
N ARG A 337 8.70 14.73 -6.03
CA ARG A 337 8.44 14.60 -7.46
C ARG A 337 9.71 14.79 -8.28
N ARG A 338 10.48 15.84 -8.02
CA ARG A 338 11.73 16.14 -8.75
C ARG A 338 12.75 15.03 -8.60
N GLU A 339 12.85 14.46 -7.39
CA GLU A 339 13.87 13.44 -7.09
C GLU A 339 13.52 12.06 -7.63
N PHE A 340 12.23 11.68 -7.67
CA PHE A 340 11.89 10.27 -7.89
C PHE A 340 11.10 10.00 -9.18
N GLN A 341 10.35 10.96 -9.74
CA GLN A 341 9.43 10.64 -10.84
C GLN A 341 10.12 10.05 -12.10
N ASP A 342 11.34 10.48 -12.39
CA ASP A 342 12.10 10.06 -13.59
C ASP A 342 13.03 8.87 -13.31
N GLU A 343 13.06 8.36 -12.09
CA GLU A 343 13.89 7.20 -11.75
C GLU A 343 13.28 5.92 -12.31
N PRO A 344 13.99 5.15 -13.13
CA PRO A 344 13.46 3.95 -13.76
C PRO A 344 13.13 2.84 -12.76
N TRP A 345 13.77 2.83 -11.60
CA TRP A 345 13.53 1.90 -10.51
C TRP A 345 12.35 2.29 -9.61
N PHE A 346 11.81 3.50 -9.76
CA PHE A 346 10.68 3.99 -8.99
C PHE A 346 9.36 3.65 -9.68
N LEU A 347 8.50 2.88 -9.01
CA LEU A 347 7.22 2.43 -9.55
C LEU A 347 6.12 3.48 -9.40
N GLY A 348 6.19 4.29 -8.35
CA GLY A 348 5.19 5.31 -8.07
C GLY A 348 4.98 5.57 -6.58
N PHE A 349 3.89 6.27 -6.27
CA PHE A 349 3.59 6.71 -4.91
C PHE A 349 2.11 6.63 -4.58
N SER A 350 1.80 6.64 -3.29
CA SER A 350 0.46 6.74 -2.73
C SER A 350 0.38 7.90 -1.76
N ILE A 351 -0.50 8.85 -2.07
CA ILE A 351 -0.71 10.04 -1.23
C ILE A 351 -1.41 9.61 0.05
N PHE A 352 -0.82 9.86 1.19
CA PHE A 352 -1.50 9.79 2.48
C PHE A 352 -1.91 11.22 2.91
N ALA A 353 -3.23 11.53 3.08
CA ALA A 353 -4.34 10.63 2.83
C ALA A 353 -5.34 11.31 1.90
N VAL A 354 -6.15 10.49 1.22
CA VAL A 354 -7.29 10.96 0.42
C VAL A 354 -8.60 10.46 1.04
N GLY A 355 -9.75 11.00 0.59
CA GLY A 355 -11.06 10.67 1.15
C GLY A 355 -11.49 11.60 2.29
N GLU A 356 -10.73 12.65 2.58
CA GLU A 356 -10.97 13.74 3.54
C GLU A 356 -11.49 13.27 4.91
N GLN A 357 -10.63 12.58 5.67
CA GLN A 357 -10.99 12.01 6.96
C GLN A 357 -10.84 13.00 8.12
N SER A 358 -11.57 12.77 9.20
CA SER A 358 -11.54 13.64 10.37
C SER A 358 -10.17 13.66 11.05
N ASN A 359 -9.50 12.52 11.13
CA ASN A 359 -8.16 12.40 11.74
C ASN A 359 -7.04 12.75 10.76
N ASP A 360 -7.21 12.42 9.48
CA ASP A 360 -6.17 12.58 8.47
C ASP A 360 -6.35 13.84 7.61
N LYS A 361 -7.35 14.67 7.90
CA LYS A 361 -7.63 15.91 7.13
C LYS A 361 -6.43 16.87 7.07
N HIS A 362 -5.50 16.79 8.02
CA HIS A 362 -4.28 17.59 7.99
C HIS A 362 -3.30 17.12 6.92
N TYR A 363 -3.39 15.85 6.51
CA TYR A 363 -2.65 15.28 5.39
C TYR A 363 -3.37 15.43 4.05
N TYR A 364 -4.66 15.73 4.07
CA TYR A 364 -5.39 15.95 2.83
C TYR A 364 -4.73 17.07 2.02
N PRO A 365 -4.39 16.83 0.72
CA PRO A 365 -3.61 17.78 -0.06
C PRO A 365 -4.27 19.15 -0.14
N SER A 366 -3.49 20.20 0.14
CA SER A 366 -3.87 21.58 -0.09
C SER A 366 -4.14 21.85 -1.59
N GLN A 367 -4.64 23.03 -1.94
CA GLN A 367 -4.79 23.41 -3.33
C GLN A 367 -3.44 23.44 -4.06
N GLU A 368 -2.41 23.97 -3.40
CA GLU A 368 -1.03 24.04 -3.90
C GLU A 368 -0.46 22.64 -4.13
N SER A 369 -0.64 21.74 -3.15
CA SER A 369 -0.23 20.33 -3.27
C SER A 369 -0.97 19.59 -4.38
N THR A 370 -2.26 19.90 -4.59
CA THR A 370 -3.07 19.32 -5.66
C THR A 370 -2.45 19.59 -7.02
N GLU A 371 -1.99 20.82 -7.26
CA GLU A 371 -1.35 21.19 -8.53
C GLU A 371 0.00 20.46 -8.75
N VAL A 372 0.77 20.23 -7.69
CA VAL A 372 1.99 19.42 -7.73
C VAL A 372 1.67 17.96 -8.06
N ILE A 373 0.69 17.39 -7.36
CA ILE A 373 0.27 16.00 -7.54
C ILE A 373 -0.24 15.76 -8.97
N LYS A 374 -0.98 16.71 -9.55
CA LYS A 374 -1.43 16.62 -10.96
C LYS A 374 -0.26 16.58 -11.94
N LYS A 375 0.82 17.34 -11.68
CA LYS A 375 2.01 17.36 -12.54
C LYS A 375 2.77 16.04 -12.55
N TRP A 376 2.66 15.25 -11.50
CA TRP A 376 3.37 13.97 -11.38
C TRP A 376 2.80 12.99 -12.41
N TYR A 377 3.65 12.52 -13.31
CA TYR A 377 3.29 11.66 -14.45
C TYR A 377 2.22 12.26 -15.39
N SER A 378 2.11 13.61 -15.49
CA SER A 378 1.11 14.27 -16.34
C SER A 378 1.32 14.04 -17.85
N ASN A 379 2.50 13.60 -18.27
CA ASN A 379 2.85 13.41 -19.68
C ASN A 379 2.66 11.96 -20.16
N GLY A 380 1.86 11.14 -19.45
CA GLY A 380 1.52 9.79 -19.89
C GLY A 380 2.63 8.75 -19.70
N GLN A 381 3.51 8.99 -18.73
CA GLN A 381 4.53 8.02 -18.32
C GLN A 381 3.96 6.95 -17.39
#